data_1aacca4b20f69794ff67dce1d97e0b14
#
_entry.id   1aacca4b20f69794ff67dce1d97e0b14
#
_cell.length_a   1.000
_cell.length_b   1.000
_cell.length_c   1.000
_cell.angle_alpha   90.00
_cell.angle_beta   90.00
_cell.angle_gamma   90.00
#
_symmetry.space_group_name_H-M   'P 1'
#
loop_
_entity.id
_entity.type
_entity.pdbx_description
1 polymer ?
#
loop_
_entity_poly.entity_id
_entity_poly.type
_entity_poly.pdbx_seq_one_letter_code
_entity_poly.pdbx_strand_id
1 'polypeptide(L)'
;MWRRLSSPPLPFYLPLNITLYACLISNGLAALFAPIQDCDEVFNFWEPTHYLNHGYGLQTWEYSPVYSIRSWLYVSLHAAVGKAASFIVNSKVAEFYAIRLFLGFSCAACQTRLYSSICRSLNPRIGLLFLTIVIFSPGMFHASAAFLPSTFTMYTSMLGLAGFLDIRGGPKTAQVIMWFGLGAIVGWPFAGALIIPLLVEELVIGFLSQTPGSLVYAILDGAARCLAIGVGADLAALYSVGPLLTRSIGC
;
A
#
# COMPACT_ATOMS: atom_id res chain seq x y z
N MET A 1 52.85 17.19 -18.68
CA MET A 1 52.45 16.65 -17.36
C MET A 1 50.92 16.66 -17.31
N TRP A 2 50.26 15.56 -17.77
CA TRP A 2 48.81 15.45 -17.86
C TRP A 2 48.29 15.06 -16.48
N ARG A 3 47.59 15.98 -15.80
CA ARG A 3 46.79 15.63 -14.62
C ARG A 3 45.72 14.63 -15.06
N ARG A 4 45.83 13.37 -14.62
CA ARG A 4 44.69 12.45 -14.65
C ARG A 4 43.60 13.11 -13.83
N LEU A 5 42.56 13.58 -14.55
CA LEU A 5 41.29 13.93 -13.90
C LEU A 5 40.80 12.66 -13.22
N SER A 6 40.98 12.57 -11.91
CA SER A 6 40.37 11.51 -11.13
C SER A 6 38.88 11.53 -11.41
N SER A 7 38.33 10.44 -11.93
CA SER A 7 36.91 10.26 -12.05
C SER A 7 36.25 10.63 -10.72
N PRO A 8 35.17 11.41 -10.72
CA PRO A 8 34.49 11.74 -9.47
C PRO A 8 34.17 10.45 -8.73
N PRO A 9 34.33 10.42 -7.40
CA PRO A 9 34.02 9.23 -6.63
C PRO A 9 32.58 8.81 -6.93
N LEU A 10 32.38 7.51 -7.20
CA LEU A 10 31.04 6.96 -7.44
C LEU A 10 30.14 7.34 -6.27
N PRO A 11 28.94 7.85 -6.52
CA PRO A 11 28.04 8.23 -5.43
C PRO A 11 27.76 7.01 -4.56
N PHE A 12 27.80 7.21 -3.24
CA PHE A 12 27.50 6.15 -2.28
C PHE A 12 26.08 5.63 -2.55
N TYR A 13 25.97 4.34 -2.77
CA TYR A 13 24.73 3.64 -3.04
C TYR A 13 24.57 2.51 -2.02
N LEU A 14 23.50 2.51 -1.26
CA LEU A 14 23.19 1.40 -0.36
C LEU A 14 22.61 0.23 -1.18
N PRO A 15 23.17 -0.98 -1.08
CA PRO A 15 22.61 -2.16 -1.75
C PRO A 15 21.15 -2.40 -1.36
N LEU A 16 20.36 -2.89 -2.30
CA LEU A 16 18.91 -3.06 -2.13
C LEU A 16 18.54 -4.01 -0.99
N ASN A 17 19.33 -5.06 -0.79
CA ASN A 17 19.14 -6.01 0.33
C ASN A 17 19.35 -5.33 1.69
N ILE A 18 20.38 -4.49 1.82
CA ILE A 18 20.65 -3.74 3.07
C ILE A 18 19.51 -2.76 3.33
N THR A 19 19.05 -2.06 2.30
CA THR A 19 17.89 -1.15 2.40
C THR A 19 16.63 -1.90 2.85
N LEU A 20 16.38 -3.06 2.26
CA LEU A 20 15.23 -3.89 2.65
C LEU A 20 15.33 -4.33 4.12
N TYR A 21 16.49 -4.81 4.56
CA TYR A 21 16.68 -5.20 5.96
C TYR A 21 16.52 -4.03 6.92
N ALA A 22 17.02 -2.85 6.59
CA ALA A 22 16.84 -1.66 7.40
C ALA A 22 15.36 -1.28 7.52
N CYS A 23 14.61 -1.30 6.41
CA CYS A 23 13.16 -1.05 6.43
C CYS A 23 12.40 -2.15 7.18
N LEU A 24 12.75 -3.42 7.02
CA LEU A 24 12.13 -4.54 7.74
C LEU A 24 12.33 -4.42 9.25
N ILE A 25 13.53 -4.07 9.70
CA ILE A 25 13.81 -3.85 11.12
C ILE A 25 13.00 -2.68 11.65
N SER A 26 13.03 -1.52 10.98
CA SER A 26 12.30 -0.33 11.42
C SER A 26 10.79 -0.58 11.50
N ASN A 27 10.20 -1.14 10.44
CA ASN A 27 8.76 -1.40 10.41
C ASN A 27 8.36 -2.61 11.27
N GLY A 28 9.25 -3.58 11.46
CA GLY A 28 9.06 -4.67 12.41
C GLY A 28 9.00 -4.17 13.87
N LEU A 29 9.90 -3.25 14.24
CA LEU A 29 9.84 -2.57 15.54
C LEU A 29 8.55 -1.76 15.68
N ALA A 30 8.13 -1.06 14.63
CA ALA A 30 6.86 -0.35 14.62
C ALA A 30 5.66 -1.29 14.82
N ALA A 31 5.63 -2.43 14.13
CA ALA A 31 4.58 -3.44 14.28
C ALA A 31 4.48 -3.98 15.70
N LEU A 32 5.62 -4.12 16.40
CA LEU A 32 5.65 -4.66 17.76
C LEU A 32 5.37 -3.61 18.84
N PHE A 33 5.83 -2.37 18.65
CA PHE A 33 5.88 -1.38 19.73
C PHE A 33 5.04 -0.12 19.48
N ALA A 34 4.59 0.18 18.24
CA ALA A 34 3.75 1.34 18.01
C ALA A 34 2.36 1.12 18.64
N PRO A 35 1.88 2.04 19.49
CA PRO A 35 0.52 1.96 20.03
C PRO A 35 -0.50 2.27 18.93
N ILE A 36 -1.71 1.73 19.08
CA ILE A 36 -2.86 2.15 18.29
C ILE A 36 -3.29 3.53 18.81
N GLN A 37 -3.30 4.53 17.93
CA GLN A 37 -3.62 5.91 18.29
C GLN A 37 -5.02 6.34 17.85
N ASP A 38 -5.57 5.64 16.83
CA ASP A 38 -6.83 5.98 16.22
C ASP A 38 -7.92 5.00 16.69
N CYS A 39 -9.02 5.55 17.23
CA CYS A 39 -10.17 4.75 17.63
C CYS A 39 -10.83 4.06 16.42
N ASP A 40 -10.78 4.67 15.24
CA ASP A 40 -11.30 4.07 14.00
C ASP A 40 -10.53 2.80 13.62
N GLU A 41 -9.23 2.73 13.92
CA GLU A 41 -8.44 1.52 13.70
C GLU A 41 -9.02 0.34 14.49
N VAL A 42 -9.42 0.60 15.76
CA VAL A 42 -9.99 -0.44 16.62
C VAL A 42 -11.38 -0.84 16.15
N PHE A 43 -12.30 0.13 16.09
CA PHE A 43 -13.72 -0.16 15.91
C PHE A 43 -14.08 -0.51 14.47
N ASN A 44 -13.39 0.05 13.49
CA ASN A 44 -13.71 -0.14 12.08
C ASN A 44 -12.85 -1.20 11.38
N PHE A 45 -11.78 -1.69 11.99
CA PHE A 45 -10.91 -2.68 11.36
C PHE A 45 -10.57 -3.87 12.27
N TRP A 46 -10.09 -3.66 13.50
CA TRP A 46 -9.75 -4.75 14.41
C TRP A 46 -10.98 -5.54 14.84
N GLU A 47 -12.05 -4.88 15.29
CA GLU A 47 -13.28 -5.53 15.73
C GLU A 47 -13.98 -6.31 14.60
N PRO A 48 -14.17 -5.74 13.38
CA PRO A 48 -14.69 -6.52 12.26
C PRO A 48 -13.80 -7.69 11.85
N THR A 49 -12.46 -7.54 11.93
CA THR A 49 -11.52 -8.66 11.68
C THR A 49 -11.72 -9.77 12.72
N HIS A 50 -11.83 -9.42 13.98
CA HIS A 50 -12.12 -10.35 15.07
C HIS A 50 -13.45 -11.05 14.85
N TYR A 51 -14.48 -10.31 14.43
CA TYR A 51 -15.78 -10.89 14.09
C TYR A 51 -15.69 -11.94 12.99
N LEU A 52 -14.96 -11.67 11.90
CA LEU A 52 -14.76 -12.62 10.82
C LEU A 52 -14.02 -13.89 11.26
N ASN A 53 -13.04 -13.76 12.13
CA ASN A 53 -12.20 -14.88 12.56
C ASN A 53 -12.85 -15.73 13.66
N HIS A 54 -13.66 -15.13 14.54
CA HIS A 54 -14.18 -15.78 15.75
C HIS A 54 -15.72 -15.83 15.82
N GLY A 55 -16.44 -15.14 14.93
CA GLY A 55 -17.92 -15.18 14.86
C GLY A 55 -18.61 -14.28 15.89
N TYR A 56 -17.89 -13.48 16.66
CA TYR A 56 -18.42 -12.50 17.62
C TYR A 56 -17.52 -11.26 17.71
N GLY A 57 -18.09 -10.12 18.05
CA GLY A 57 -17.39 -8.83 18.12
C GLY A 57 -18.32 -7.68 17.82
N LEU A 58 -17.83 -6.45 18.00
CA LEU A 58 -18.56 -5.25 17.69
C LEU A 58 -18.54 -5.00 16.18
N GLN A 59 -19.71 -4.69 15.62
CA GLN A 59 -19.84 -4.16 14.26
C GLN A 59 -20.36 -2.74 14.33
N THR A 60 -19.62 -1.81 13.72
CA THR A 60 -20.10 -0.43 13.62
C THR A 60 -21.22 -0.33 12.59
N TRP A 61 -22.05 0.70 12.71
CA TRP A 61 -23.16 0.97 11.81
C TRP A 61 -22.73 1.13 10.34
N GLU A 62 -21.46 1.49 10.10
CA GLU A 62 -20.87 1.66 8.76
C GLU A 62 -20.81 0.36 7.95
N TYR A 63 -20.75 -0.80 8.62
CA TYR A 63 -20.83 -2.12 7.99
C TYR A 63 -22.25 -2.66 7.87
N SER A 64 -23.24 -1.94 8.41
CA SER A 64 -24.66 -2.35 8.33
C SER A 64 -25.11 -2.40 6.86
N PRO A 65 -25.91 -3.41 6.47
CA PRO A 65 -26.50 -3.50 5.12
C PRO A 65 -27.32 -2.28 4.72
N VAL A 66 -27.85 -1.51 5.72
CA VAL A 66 -28.64 -0.29 5.47
C VAL A 66 -27.78 0.84 4.93
N TYR A 67 -26.55 0.98 5.42
CA TYR A 67 -25.67 2.09 5.05
C TYR A 67 -24.58 1.68 4.07
N SER A 68 -24.03 0.49 4.19
CA SER A 68 -23.02 -0.10 3.29
C SER A 68 -21.86 0.85 2.94
N ILE A 69 -21.38 1.64 3.92
CA ILE A 69 -20.35 2.66 3.70
C ILE A 69 -18.98 2.01 3.53
N ARG A 70 -18.70 0.93 4.28
CA ARG A 70 -17.40 0.24 4.23
C ARG A 70 -17.53 -1.12 3.57
N SER A 71 -16.58 -1.41 2.67
CA SER A 71 -16.42 -2.74 2.08
C SER A 71 -15.77 -3.71 3.08
N TRP A 72 -16.25 -4.94 3.09
CA TRP A 72 -15.62 -6.04 3.83
C TRP A 72 -14.29 -6.51 3.21
N LEU A 73 -13.97 -6.06 2.00
CA LEU A 73 -12.78 -6.49 1.27
C LEU A 73 -11.49 -6.27 2.06
N TYR A 74 -11.27 -5.04 2.53
CA TYR A 74 -10.04 -4.68 3.23
C TYR A 74 -9.88 -5.48 4.52
N VAL A 75 -10.95 -5.64 5.26
CA VAL A 75 -10.97 -6.41 6.52
C VAL A 75 -10.75 -7.90 6.26
N SER A 76 -11.40 -8.48 5.23
CA SER A 76 -11.30 -9.91 4.92
C SER A 76 -9.89 -10.32 4.48
N LEU A 77 -9.19 -9.46 3.73
CA LEU A 77 -7.79 -9.71 3.34
C LEU A 77 -6.88 -9.87 4.58
N HIS A 78 -7.07 -9.01 5.58
CA HIS A 78 -6.28 -9.05 6.81
C HIS A 78 -6.75 -10.15 7.77
N ALA A 79 -8.06 -10.42 7.81
CA ALA A 79 -8.62 -11.55 8.55
C ALA A 79 -8.03 -12.89 8.05
N ALA A 80 -7.82 -13.04 6.75
CA ALA A 80 -7.17 -14.22 6.19
C ALA A 80 -5.71 -14.38 6.69
N VAL A 81 -4.96 -13.28 6.82
CA VAL A 81 -3.61 -13.31 7.41
C VAL A 81 -3.65 -13.73 8.88
N GLY A 82 -4.54 -13.14 9.67
CA GLY A 82 -4.74 -13.50 11.08
C GLY A 82 -5.14 -14.97 11.22
N LYS A 83 -6.08 -15.43 10.40
CA LYS A 83 -6.54 -16.83 10.39
C LYS A 83 -5.41 -17.80 10.07
N ALA A 84 -4.56 -17.48 9.08
CA ALA A 84 -3.38 -18.27 8.76
C ALA A 84 -2.40 -18.38 9.95
N ALA A 85 -2.19 -17.29 10.69
CA ALA A 85 -1.36 -17.29 11.88
C ALA A 85 -1.98 -18.15 13.01
N SER A 86 -3.31 -18.15 13.16
CA SER A 86 -4.00 -18.93 14.18
C SER A 86 -3.89 -20.45 13.97
N PHE A 87 -3.64 -20.92 12.75
CA PHE A 87 -3.33 -22.34 12.49
C PHE A 87 -1.97 -22.76 13.06
N ILE A 88 -1.05 -21.81 13.24
CA ILE A 88 0.30 -22.09 13.76
C ILE A 88 0.33 -21.90 15.27
N VAL A 89 -0.23 -20.79 15.73
CA VAL A 89 -0.27 -20.41 17.15
C VAL A 89 -1.72 -20.07 17.49
N ASN A 90 -2.40 -20.94 18.22
CA ASN A 90 -3.80 -20.74 18.60
C ASN A 90 -3.93 -19.65 19.66
N SER A 91 -3.71 -18.39 19.26
CA SER A 91 -3.75 -17.22 20.12
C SER A 91 -4.21 -15.98 19.38
N LYS A 92 -5.17 -15.23 19.92
CA LYS A 92 -5.64 -13.95 19.36
C LYS A 92 -4.53 -12.90 19.31
N VAL A 93 -3.62 -12.94 20.28
CA VAL A 93 -2.44 -12.05 20.31
C VAL A 93 -1.53 -12.34 19.11
N ALA A 94 -1.36 -13.60 18.75
CA ALA A 94 -0.58 -13.97 17.56
C ALA A 94 -1.24 -13.48 16.27
N GLU A 95 -2.57 -13.55 16.15
CA GLU A 95 -3.31 -12.99 15.00
C GLU A 95 -3.06 -11.48 14.86
N PHE A 96 -3.17 -10.75 15.97
CA PHE A 96 -2.93 -9.31 16.02
C PHE A 96 -1.52 -8.95 15.53
N TYR A 97 -0.49 -9.55 16.10
CA TYR A 97 0.88 -9.27 15.69
C TYR A 97 1.21 -9.76 14.29
N ALA A 98 0.62 -10.86 13.82
CA ALA A 98 0.80 -11.35 12.46
C ALA A 98 0.29 -10.34 11.43
N ILE A 99 -0.90 -9.76 11.65
CA ILE A 99 -1.45 -8.72 10.77
C ILE A 99 -0.54 -7.49 10.76
N ARG A 100 -0.10 -7.02 11.94
CA ARG A 100 0.78 -5.85 12.04
C ARG A 100 2.14 -6.08 11.37
N LEU A 101 2.73 -7.26 11.54
CA LEU A 101 3.98 -7.63 10.87
C LEU A 101 3.79 -7.72 9.36
N PHE A 102 2.68 -8.28 8.90
CA PHE A 102 2.34 -8.33 7.48
C PHE A 102 2.26 -6.91 6.88
N LEU A 103 1.58 -5.98 7.56
CA LEU A 103 1.51 -4.57 7.15
C LEU A 103 2.90 -3.92 7.15
N GLY A 104 3.67 -4.06 8.22
CA GLY A 104 5.02 -3.50 8.32
C GLY A 104 5.96 -4.04 7.25
N PHE A 105 5.91 -5.32 6.93
CA PHE A 105 6.72 -5.93 5.88
C PHE A 105 6.29 -5.51 4.48
N SER A 106 4.98 -5.37 4.25
CA SER A 106 4.45 -4.80 3.02
C SER A 106 4.93 -3.36 2.82
N CYS A 107 4.91 -2.55 3.87
CA CYS A 107 5.47 -1.21 3.87
C CYS A 107 6.95 -1.22 3.52
N ALA A 108 7.77 -2.07 4.15
CA ALA A 108 9.20 -2.18 3.89
C ALA A 108 9.51 -2.51 2.42
N ALA A 109 8.74 -3.40 1.81
CA ALA A 109 8.86 -3.74 0.40
C ALA A 109 8.56 -2.52 -0.50
N CYS A 110 7.50 -1.77 -0.21
CA CYS A 110 7.11 -0.56 -0.95
C CYS A 110 8.15 0.56 -0.81
N GLN A 111 8.66 0.80 0.42
CA GLN A 111 9.72 1.76 0.70
C GLN A 111 11.01 1.41 -0.06
N THR A 112 11.40 0.14 -0.04
CA THR A 112 12.60 -0.35 -0.74
C THR A 112 12.45 -0.20 -2.25
N ARG A 113 11.26 -0.48 -2.80
CA ARG A 113 10.98 -0.30 -4.23
C ARG A 113 11.07 1.18 -4.62
N LEU A 114 10.49 2.07 -3.82
CA LEU A 114 10.54 3.51 -4.08
C LEU A 114 11.97 4.05 -3.95
N TYR A 115 12.73 3.65 -2.91
CA TYR A 115 14.15 3.97 -2.76
C TYR A 115 14.95 3.59 -4.02
N SER A 116 14.75 2.37 -4.53
CA SER A 116 15.42 1.90 -5.74
C SER A 116 15.12 2.77 -6.95
N SER A 117 13.86 3.19 -7.13
CA SER A 117 13.45 4.07 -8.23
C SER A 117 14.04 5.47 -8.10
N ILE A 118 14.05 6.05 -6.89
CA ILE A 118 14.68 7.35 -6.61
C ILE A 118 16.18 7.31 -6.94
N CYS A 119 16.89 6.28 -6.48
CA CYS A 119 18.33 6.17 -6.74
C CYS A 119 18.66 6.05 -8.22
N ARG A 120 17.84 5.33 -9.00
CA ARG A 120 18.06 5.11 -10.43
C ARG A 120 17.67 6.30 -11.30
N SER A 121 16.57 6.98 -10.94
CA SER A 121 15.97 8.01 -11.80
C SER A 121 16.41 9.41 -11.43
N LEU A 122 16.65 9.70 -10.16
CA LEU A 122 17.08 11.00 -9.67
C LEU A 122 18.57 10.97 -9.28
N ASN A 123 18.85 10.68 -8.01
CA ASN A 123 20.21 10.66 -7.49
C ASN A 123 20.30 9.72 -6.27
N PRO A 124 21.36 8.90 -6.13
CA PRO A 124 21.57 8.07 -4.95
C PRO A 124 21.60 8.82 -3.62
N ARG A 125 22.05 10.09 -3.61
CA ARG A 125 22.03 10.93 -2.41
C ARG A 125 20.62 11.26 -1.96
N ILE A 126 19.74 11.55 -2.93
CA ILE A 126 18.30 11.80 -2.66
C ILE A 126 17.66 10.52 -2.13
N GLY A 127 18.00 9.36 -2.72
CA GLY A 127 17.54 8.07 -2.21
C GLY A 127 17.96 7.81 -0.77
N LEU A 128 19.22 8.10 -0.43
CA LEU A 128 19.71 7.93 0.94
C LEU A 128 19.00 8.88 1.92
N LEU A 129 18.77 10.14 1.52
CA LEU A 129 18.02 11.10 2.33
C LEU A 129 16.57 10.61 2.55
N PHE A 130 15.90 10.15 1.51
CA PHE A 130 14.58 9.55 1.59
C PHE A 130 14.57 8.38 2.59
N LEU A 131 15.51 7.45 2.46
CA LEU A 131 15.60 6.29 3.35
C LEU A 131 15.81 6.71 4.81
N THR A 132 16.70 7.68 5.05
CA THR A 132 16.95 8.21 6.41
C THR A 132 15.68 8.81 7.01
N ILE A 133 14.96 9.64 6.25
CA ILE A 133 13.71 10.25 6.71
C ILE A 133 12.67 9.17 7.03
N VAL A 134 12.49 8.20 6.16
CA VAL A 134 11.48 7.15 6.33
C VAL A 134 11.76 6.27 7.54
N ILE A 135 13.03 5.92 7.80
CA ILE A 135 13.41 5.07 8.94
C ILE A 135 13.27 5.82 10.28
N PHE A 136 13.63 7.10 10.32
CA PHE A 136 13.68 7.87 11.57
C PHE A 136 12.47 8.77 11.81
N SER A 137 11.51 8.82 10.88
CA SER A 137 10.29 9.62 11.06
C SER A 137 9.34 8.98 12.06
N PRO A 138 8.95 9.69 13.13
CA PRO A 138 7.92 9.21 14.06
C PRO A 138 6.58 8.94 13.36
N GLY A 139 6.22 9.74 12.35
CA GLY A 139 5.01 9.52 11.56
C GLY A 139 5.04 8.19 10.81
N MET A 140 6.17 7.82 10.23
CA MET A 140 6.32 6.52 9.57
C MET A 140 6.32 5.36 10.57
N PHE A 141 6.85 5.55 11.77
CA PHE A 141 6.80 4.55 12.83
C PHE A 141 5.36 4.17 13.19
N HIS A 142 4.45 5.13 13.26
CA HIS A 142 3.04 4.84 13.51
C HIS A 142 2.31 4.35 12.25
N ALA A 143 2.51 5.00 11.11
CA ALA A 143 1.77 4.70 9.88
C ALA A 143 2.17 3.39 9.21
N SER A 144 3.41 2.90 9.40
CA SER A 144 3.92 1.73 8.66
C SER A 144 3.23 0.41 8.97
N ALA A 145 2.61 0.28 10.15
CA ALA A 145 1.94 -0.94 10.61
C ALA A 145 0.52 -0.67 11.13
N ALA A 146 -0.04 0.52 10.89
CA ALA A 146 -1.42 0.84 11.27
C ALA A 146 -2.41 0.11 10.36
N PHE A 147 -3.45 -0.47 10.95
CA PHE A 147 -4.47 -1.20 10.21
C PHE A 147 -5.57 -0.24 9.73
N LEU A 148 -5.18 0.67 8.82
CA LEU A 148 -6.05 1.70 8.26
C LEU A 148 -6.01 1.69 6.72
N PRO A 149 -7.10 2.04 6.04
CA PRO A 149 -7.12 2.16 4.58
C PRO A 149 -6.14 3.21 4.06
N SER A 150 -5.87 4.27 4.83
CA SER A 150 -4.85 5.27 4.52
C SER A 150 -3.45 4.68 4.45
N THR A 151 -3.15 3.71 5.30
CA THR A 151 -1.89 2.94 5.28
C THR A 151 -1.75 2.14 3.98
N PHE A 152 -2.80 1.44 3.56
CA PHE A 152 -2.83 0.74 2.27
C PHE A 152 -2.64 1.71 1.10
N THR A 153 -3.32 2.86 1.15
CA THR A 153 -3.14 3.94 0.17
C THR A 153 -1.70 4.44 0.12
N MET A 154 -1.05 4.59 1.26
CA MET A 154 0.37 4.96 1.32
C MET A 154 1.25 3.94 0.59
N TYR A 155 1.02 2.63 0.78
CA TYR A 155 1.79 1.59 0.09
C TYR A 155 1.58 1.64 -1.43
N THR A 156 0.33 1.73 -1.89
CA THR A 156 0.02 1.80 -3.32
C THR A 156 0.54 3.09 -3.94
N SER A 157 0.51 4.21 -3.22
CA SER A 157 1.10 5.48 -3.67
C SER A 157 2.62 5.39 -3.81
N MET A 158 3.33 4.72 -2.90
CA MET A 158 4.77 4.46 -3.04
C MET A 158 5.08 3.63 -4.29
N LEU A 159 4.26 2.63 -4.60
CA LEU A 159 4.42 1.80 -5.81
C LEU A 159 4.08 2.59 -7.08
N GLY A 160 3.05 3.43 -7.03
CA GLY A 160 2.68 4.35 -8.11
C GLY A 160 3.81 5.34 -8.41
N LEU A 161 4.33 6.01 -7.38
CA LEU A 161 5.47 6.94 -7.51
C LEU A 161 6.73 6.23 -8.00
N ALA A 162 7.00 5.02 -7.53
CA ALA A 162 8.13 4.23 -8.01
C ALA A 162 7.99 3.90 -9.50
N GLY A 163 6.78 3.58 -9.96
CA GLY A 163 6.47 3.36 -11.38
C GLY A 163 6.65 4.63 -12.20
N PHE A 164 6.19 5.77 -11.69
CA PHE A 164 6.32 7.07 -12.35
C PHE A 164 7.79 7.50 -12.50
N LEU A 165 8.59 7.36 -11.47
CA LEU A 165 10.02 7.68 -11.52
C LEU A 165 10.81 6.77 -12.47
N ASP A 166 10.35 5.55 -12.72
CA ASP A 166 11.04 4.53 -13.51
C ASP A 166 10.68 4.61 -15.02
N ILE A 167 10.55 5.82 -15.56
CA ILE A 167 10.07 6.16 -16.92
C ILE A 167 10.92 5.53 -18.04
N ARG A 168 12.12 5.06 -17.75
CA ARG A 168 13.09 4.58 -18.75
C ARG A 168 12.72 3.29 -19.49
N GLY A 169 11.55 2.69 -19.24
CA GLY A 169 11.19 1.37 -19.75
C GLY A 169 9.86 1.23 -20.49
N GLY A 170 9.32 2.28 -21.11
CA GLY A 170 8.06 2.19 -21.87
C GLY A 170 6.82 2.56 -21.05
N PRO A 171 5.60 2.37 -21.58
CA PRO A 171 4.37 2.93 -21.02
C PRO A 171 4.01 2.32 -19.66
N LYS A 172 4.64 2.81 -18.61
CA LYS A 172 4.31 2.45 -17.22
C LYS A 172 3.17 3.28 -16.65
N THR A 173 2.66 4.25 -17.42
CA THR A 173 1.56 5.12 -17.02
C THR A 173 0.33 4.30 -16.62
N ALA A 174 0.00 3.25 -17.35
CA ALA A 174 -1.08 2.33 -16.99
C ALA A 174 -0.86 1.64 -15.62
N GLN A 175 0.38 1.24 -15.32
CA GLN A 175 0.73 0.66 -14.02
C GLN A 175 0.66 1.69 -12.89
N VAL A 176 1.05 2.94 -13.14
CA VAL A 176 0.92 4.05 -12.18
C VAL A 176 -0.56 4.28 -11.86
N ILE A 177 -1.40 4.39 -12.89
CA ILE A 177 -2.85 4.56 -12.76
C ILE A 177 -3.46 3.39 -11.96
N MET A 178 -3.05 2.16 -12.26
CA MET A 178 -3.49 0.96 -11.54
C MET A 178 -3.17 1.05 -10.04
N TRP A 179 -1.95 1.43 -9.65
CA TRP A 179 -1.58 1.49 -8.24
C TRP A 179 -2.35 2.58 -7.47
N PHE A 180 -2.45 3.80 -8.02
CA PHE A 180 -3.23 4.86 -7.40
C PHE A 180 -4.73 4.54 -7.37
N GLY A 181 -5.24 3.93 -8.45
CA GLY A 181 -6.62 3.47 -8.52
C GLY A 181 -6.95 2.40 -7.49
N LEU A 182 -6.06 1.42 -7.28
CA LEU A 182 -6.22 0.42 -6.21
C LEU A 182 -6.24 1.07 -4.83
N GLY A 183 -5.35 2.06 -4.60
CA GLY A 183 -5.35 2.84 -3.36
C GLY A 183 -6.67 3.58 -3.12
N ALA A 184 -7.28 4.09 -4.19
CA ALA A 184 -8.56 4.80 -4.11
C ALA A 184 -9.77 3.87 -3.91
N ILE A 185 -9.78 2.70 -4.57
CA ILE A 185 -10.92 1.76 -4.52
C ILE A 185 -10.89 0.92 -3.24
N VAL A 186 -9.76 0.33 -2.91
CA VAL A 186 -9.63 -0.59 -1.75
C VAL A 186 -9.31 0.17 -0.47
N GLY A 187 -8.57 1.27 -0.58
CA GLY A 187 -8.13 2.06 0.55
C GLY A 187 -9.03 3.27 0.81
N TRP A 188 -8.57 4.44 0.42
CA TRP A 188 -9.21 5.71 0.71
C TRP A 188 -9.53 6.46 -0.59
N PRO A 189 -10.82 6.71 -0.92
CA PRO A 189 -11.22 7.29 -2.22
C PRO A 189 -10.53 8.60 -2.58
N PHE A 190 -10.26 9.47 -1.59
CA PHE A 190 -9.54 10.73 -1.80
C PHE A 190 -8.10 10.57 -2.28
N ALA A 191 -7.52 9.38 -2.13
CA ALA A 191 -6.20 9.07 -2.67
C ALA A 191 -6.14 9.17 -4.20
N GLY A 192 -7.27 9.04 -4.88
CA GLY A 192 -7.37 9.30 -6.32
C GLY A 192 -6.91 10.71 -6.70
N ALA A 193 -7.01 11.69 -5.81
CA ALA A 193 -6.49 13.03 -6.05
C ALA A 193 -4.96 13.09 -6.16
N LEU A 194 -4.24 12.16 -5.55
CA LEU A 194 -2.78 12.12 -5.59
C LEU A 194 -2.23 11.83 -6.99
N ILE A 195 -3.02 11.24 -7.88
CA ILE A 195 -2.61 10.98 -9.27
C ILE A 195 -2.73 12.22 -10.16
N ILE A 196 -3.51 13.22 -9.78
CA ILE A 196 -3.81 14.39 -10.63
C ILE A 196 -2.54 15.09 -11.14
N PRO A 197 -1.54 15.42 -10.31
CA PRO A 197 -0.32 16.05 -10.81
C PRO A 197 0.40 15.24 -11.88
N LEU A 198 0.43 13.92 -11.71
CA LEU A 198 1.08 12.99 -12.64
C LEU A 198 0.31 12.88 -13.97
N LEU A 199 -1.03 12.85 -13.91
CA LEU A 199 -1.87 12.86 -15.11
C LEU A 199 -1.74 14.18 -15.87
N VAL A 200 -1.65 15.31 -15.18
CA VAL A 200 -1.45 16.62 -15.81
C VAL A 200 -0.09 16.67 -16.53
N GLU A 201 0.98 16.18 -15.89
CA GLU A 201 2.31 16.12 -16.52
C GLU A 201 2.29 15.24 -17.77
N GLU A 202 1.74 14.05 -17.72
CA GLU A 202 1.60 13.14 -18.85
C GLU A 202 0.75 13.74 -19.96
N LEU A 203 -0.32 14.46 -19.61
CA LEU A 203 -1.19 15.13 -20.59
C LEU A 203 -0.44 16.25 -21.31
N VAL A 204 0.34 17.06 -20.59
CA VAL A 204 1.15 18.13 -21.17
C VAL A 204 2.21 17.53 -22.10
N ILE A 205 2.92 16.49 -21.66
CA ILE A 205 3.93 15.80 -22.48
C ILE A 205 3.28 15.19 -23.74
N GLY A 206 2.15 14.52 -23.58
CA GLY A 206 1.41 13.91 -24.69
C GLY A 206 0.92 14.94 -25.72
N PHE A 207 0.49 16.12 -25.25
CA PHE A 207 0.09 17.22 -26.12
C PHE A 207 1.28 17.81 -26.89
N LEU A 208 2.39 18.03 -26.19
CA LEU A 208 3.62 18.57 -26.81
C LEU A 208 4.26 17.60 -27.79
N SER A 209 4.17 16.30 -27.54
CA SER A 209 4.72 15.24 -28.41
C SER A 209 3.77 14.81 -29.54
N GLN A 210 2.59 15.41 -29.65
CA GLN A 210 1.54 15.08 -30.64
C GLN A 210 1.07 13.61 -30.60
N THR A 211 1.14 12.99 -29.43
CA THR A 211 0.70 11.61 -29.18
C THR A 211 -0.40 11.49 -28.13
N PRO A 212 -1.50 12.26 -28.20
CA PRO A 212 -2.54 12.24 -27.16
C PRO A 212 -3.25 10.90 -27.02
N GLY A 213 -3.28 10.09 -28.08
CA GLY A 213 -3.90 8.75 -28.06
C GLY A 213 -3.21 7.76 -27.14
N SER A 214 -1.90 7.90 -26.91
CA SER A 214 -1.16 7.01 -26.00
C SER A 214 -1.57 7.19 -24.54
N LEU A 215 -1.87 8.42 -24.10
CA LEU A 215 -2.35 8.70 -22.76
C LEU A 215 -3.76 8.14 -22.53
N VAL A 216 -4.67 8.33 -23.50
CA VAL A 216 -6.04 7.78 -23.38
C VAL A 216 -5.99 6.26 -23.26
N TYR A 217 -5.17 5.59 -24.08
CA TYR A 217 -4.99 4.15 -23.99
C TYR A 217 -4.41 3.73 -22.64
N ALA A 218 -3.40 4.42 -22.13
CA ALA A 218 -2.81 4.14 -20.83
C ALA A 218 -3.81 4.32 -19.66
N ILE A 219 -4.68 5.34 -19.75
CA ILE A 219 -5.75 5.57 -18.77
C ILE A 219 -6.75 4.42 -18.79
N LEU A 220 -7.22 4.04 -19.98
CA LEU A 220 -8.18 2.95 -20.14
C LEU A 220 -7.60 1.61 -19.67
N ASP A 221 -6.37 1.28 -20.06
CA ASP A 221 -5.70 0.04 -19.65
C ASP A 221 -5.44 0.02 -18.13
N GLY A 222 -4.96 1.11 -17.54
CA GLY A 222 -4.74 1.24 -16.10
C GLY A 222 -6.04 1.13 -15.30
N ALA A 223 -7.11 1.79 -15.76
CA ALA A 223 -8.43 1.71 -15.15
C ALA A 223 -9.02 0.29 -15.27
N ALA A 224 -8.90 -0.34 -16.43
CA ALA A 224 -9.37 -1.72 -16.63
C ALA A 224 -8.65 -2.72 -15.71
N ARG A 225 -7.34 -2.61 -15.55
CA ARG A 225 -6.55 -3.43 -14.61
C ARG A 225 -6.98 -3.20 -13.15
N CYS A 226 -7.17 -1.93 -12.77
CA CYS A 226 -7.62 -1.57 -11.43
C CYS A 226 -9.00 -2.17 -11.13
N LEU A 227 -9.96 -2.01 -12.04
CA LEU A 227 -11.31 -2.56 -11.91
C LEU A 227 -11.29 -4.09 -11.86
N ALA A 228 -10.51 -4.75 -12.72
CA ALA A 228 -10.39 -6.20 -12.73
C ALA A 228 -9.88 -6.76 -11.40
N ILE A 229 -8.86 -6.12 -10.81
CA ILE A 229 -8.31 -6.51 -9.51
C ILE A 229 -9.30 -6.19 -8.39
N GLY A 230 -9.87 -4.97 -8.38
CA GLY A 230 -10.83 -4.52 -7.36
C GLY A 230 -12.08 -5.40 -7.34
N VAL A 231 -12.75 -5.56 -8.49
CA VAL A 231 -13.96 -6.39 -8.60
C VAL A 231 -13.66 -7.86 -8.29
N GLY A 232 -12.53 -8.40 -8.77
CA GLY A 232 -12.13 -9.76 -8.47
C GLY A 232 -11.90 -10.00 -6.97
N ALA A 233 -11.28 -9.05 -6.30
CA ALA A 233 -11.05 -9.10 -4.86
C ALA A 233 -12.36 -8.94 -4.07
N ASP A 234 -13.26 -8.02 -4.47
CA ASP A 234 -14.58 -7.85 -3.84
C ASP A 234 -15.44 -9.12 -3.98
N LEU A 235 -15.47 -9.73 -5.15
CA LEU A 235 -16.18 -11.00 -5.36
C LEU A 235 -15.62 -12.13 -4.48
N ALA A 236 -14.30 -12.24 -4.38
CA ALA A 236 -13.66 -13.21 -3.50
C ALA A 236 -14.00 -12.96 -2.02
N ALA A 237 -14.01 -11.69 -1.60
CA ALA A 237 -14.40 -11.31 -0.24
C ALA A 237 -15.87 -11.63 0.05
N LEU A 238 -16.78 -11.31 -0.86
CA LEU A 238 -18.21 -11.63 -0.73
C LEU A 238 -18.45 -13.14 -0.65
N TYR A 239 -17.73 -13.94 -1.45
CA TYR A 239 -17.83 -15.39 -1.40
C TYR A 239 -17.34 -15.94 -0.06
N SER A 240 -16.28 -15.41 0.50
CA SER A 240 -15.71 -15.86 1.78
C SER A 240 -16.53 -15.42 3.00
N VAL A 241 -17.13 -14.22 2.95
CA VAL A 241 -17.84 -13.57 4.07
C VAL A 241 -19.35 -13.80 3.99
N GLY A 242 -19.91 -13.97 2.81
CA GLY A 242 -21.36 -14.14 2.59
C GLY A 242 -22.03 -15.19 3.49
N PRO A 243 -21.46 -16.39 3.65
CA PRO A 243 -22.04 -17.39 4.56
C PRO A 243 -22.05 -17.00 6.03
N LEU A 244 -21.14 -16.12 6.46
CA LEU A 244 -21.09 -15.61 7.83
C LEU A 244 -22.12 -14.51 8.07
N LEU A 245 -22.31 -13.64 7.09
CA LEU A 245 -23.32 -12.56 7.16
C LEU A 245 -24.75 -13.09 7.16
N THR A 246 -25.04 -14.14 6.39
CA THR A 246 -26.37 -14.77 6.37
C THR A 246 -26.74 -15.43 7.69
N ARG A 247 -25.77 -15.90 8.47
CA ARG A 247 -26.00 -16.46 9.81
C ARG A 247 -26.37 -15.39 10.84
N SER A 248 -25.87 -14.17 10.70
CA SER A 248 -26.15 -13.08 11.66
C SER A 248 -27.50 -12.40 11.46
N ILE A 249 -28.14 -12.55 10.27
CA ILE A 249 -29.44 -11.96 9.93
C ILE A 249 -30.59 -12.90 10.32
N GLY A 250 -30.31 -14.14 10.67
CA GLY A 250 -31.28 -15.18 11.01
C GLY A 250 -31.59 -15.33 12.51
N CYS A 251 -31.18 -14.37 13.35
CA CYS A 251 -31.51 -14.31 14.77
C CYS A 251 -32.41 -13.12 15.10
#